data_86bb15053c67c791f10903d804c0218c
#
_entry.id   86bb15053c67c791f10903d804c0218c
#
_cell.length_a   1.000
_cell.length_b   1.000
_cell.length_c   1.000
_cell.angle_alpha   90.00
_cell.angle_beta   90.00
_cell.angle_gamma   90.00
#
_symmetry.space_group_name_H-M   'P 1'
#
loop_
_entity.id
_entity.type
_entity.pdbx_description
1 polymer ?
#
loop_
_entity_poly.entity_id
_entity_poly.type
_entity_poly.pdbx_seq_one_letter_code
_entity_poly.pdbx_strand_id
1 'polypeptide(L)'
;MLTEVPYGTERALVEEYSRRGAARMDVYRPVPSDRVWAGASSWLWPCPQCRYPMVLRGGGQLRCEYPPHQSRFGLAAGSDKRGGPPVLTGGLGRLAVAEPAQSVLCLDWGVWRYITCPGLSEVGLMQWLEKQEGVRVERWENLDEWDVGVYLADGHRWRVDVKDHQDAQTIVDRPPAGETVVVPNYRRSQVNQLQAGLDALRTAEGQRYTVFTVSRFKAAVTKRLKGMGA
;
A
#
# COMPACT_ATOMS: atom_id res chain seq x y z
N MET A 1 -5.90 1.15 -8.96
CA MET A 1 -7.06 2.04 -8.81
C MET A 1 -7.48 2.23 -7.35
N LEU A 2 -7.92 1.18 -6.62
CA LEU A 2 -8.34 1.31 -5.20
C LEU A 2 -7.25 1.84 -4.27
N THR A 3 -5.98 1.58 -4.58
CA THR A 3 -4.82 2.11 -3.84
C THR A 3 -4.59 3.62 -4.03
N GLU A 4 -5.13 4.20 -5.11
CA GLU A 4 -4.88 5.60 -5.47
C GLU A 4 -6.06 6.50 -5.12
N VAL A 5 -7.28 5.93 -5.06
CA VAL A 5 -8.54 6.65 -4.82
C VAL A 5 -9.33 5.97 -3.71
N PRO A 6 -8.82 5.90 -2.48
CA PRO A 6 -9.50 5.22 -1.38
C PRO A 6 -10.68 6.01 -0.79
N TYR A 7 -10.85 7.26 -1.13
CA TYR A 7 -11.95 8.14 -0.71
C TYR A 7 -12.11 9.32 -1.67
N GLY A 8 -13.24 9.99 -1.63
CA GLY A 8 -13.54 11.20 -2.38
C GLY A 8 -15.04 11.51 -2.38
N THR A 9 -15.44 12.67 -2.90
CA THR A 9 -16.85 12.92 -3.19
C THR A 9 -17.31 12.00 -4.32
N GLU A 10 -18.61 11.71 -4.39
CA GLU A 10 -19.14 10.86 -5.46
C GLU A 10 -18.76 11.37 -6.86
N ARG A 11 -18.87 12.69 -7.07
CA ARG A 11 -18.46 13.32 -8.32
C ARG A 11 -16.98 13.09 -8.63
N ALA A 12 -16.09 13.34 -7.67
CA ALA A 12 -14.65 13.16 -7.86
C ALA A 12 -14.29 11.69 -8.14
N LEU A 13 -14.96 10.75 -7.49
CA LEU A 13 -14.79 9.31 -7.74
C LEU A 13 -15.22 8.94 -9.17
N VAL A 14 -16.39 9.40 -9.62
CA VAL A 14 -16.87 9.14 -10.99
C VAL A 14 -15.93 9.74 -12.03
N GLU A 15 -15.50 10.99 -11.84
CA GLU A 15 -14.56 11.66 -12.75
C GLU A 15 -13.22 10.89 -12.85
N GLU A 16 -12.68 10.44 -11.71
CA GLU A 16 -11.42 9.71 -11.68
C GLU A 16 -11.52 8.31 -12.32
N TYR A 17 -12.61 7.58 -12.09
CA TYR A 17 -12.87 6.31 -12.76
C TYR A 17 -13.04 6.47 -14.26
N SER A 18 -13.82 7.47 -14.68
CA SER A 18 -14.03 7.80 -16.10
C SER A 18 -12.73 8.17 -16.80
N ARG A 19 -11.87 8.96 -16.16
CA ARG A 19 -10.54 9.33 -16.68
C ARG A 19 -9.65 8.12 -16.94
N ARG A 20 -9.89 7.02 -16.20
CA ARG A 20 -9.18 5.75 -16.35
C ARG A 20 -9.89 4.74 -17.26
N GLY A 21 -10.98 5.13 -17.89
CA GLY A 21 -11.76 4.25 -18.77
C GLY A 21 -12.48 3.11 -18.03
N ALA A 22 -12.79 3.29 -16.74
CA ALA A 22 -13.44 2.28 -15.91
C ALA A 22 -14.75 2.81 -15.30
N ALA A 23 -15.71 1.91 -15.07
CA ALA A 23 -16.88 2.23 -14.26
C ALA A 23 -16.53 2.23 -12.77
N ARG A 24 -17.18 3.12 -12.00
CA ARG A 24 -17.02 3.13 -10.55
C ARG A 24 -17.55 1.82 -9.95
N MET A 25 -16.72 1.18 -9.13
CA MET A 25 -17.10 -0.02 -8.40
C MET A 25 -18.02 0.33 -7.22
N ASP A 26 -19.01 -0.50 -6.92
CA ASP A 26 -19.87 -0.37 -5.73
C ASP A 26 -19.16 -0.89 -4.46
N VAL A 27 -18.06 -0.25 -4.13
CA VAL A 27 -17.24 -0.55 -2.94
C VAL A 27 -17.04 0.67 -2.04
N TYR A 28 -17.71 1.79 -2.35
CA TYR A 28 -17.61 3.01 -1.58
C TYR A 28 -18.84 3.17 -0.68
N ARG A 29 -18.60 3.61 0.55
CA ARG A 29 -19.62 3.82 1.57
C ARG A 29 -19.45 5.21 2.20
N PRO A 30 -20.48 5.79 2.81
CA PRO A 30 -20.33 7.01 3.59
C PRO A 30 -19.20 6.85 4.63
N VAL A 31 -18.42 7.91 4.82
CA VAL A 31 -17.35 7.89 5.84
C VAL A 31 -17.99 7.68 7.22
N PRO A 32 -17.54 6.67 8.00
CA PRO A 32 -18.05 6.43 9.34
C PRO A 32 -17.86 7.63 10.27
N SER A 33 -18.79 7.85 11.19
CA SER A 33 -18.80 9.01 12.09
C SER A 33 -17.57 9.09 12.99
N ASP A 34 -16.97 7.96 13.34
CA ASP A 34 -15.74 7.89 14.13
C ASP A 34 -14.48 8.30 13.35
N ARG A 35 -14.63 8.71 12.07
CA ARG A 35 -13.57 9.24 11.21
C ARG A 35 -13.80 10.69 10.82
N VAL A 36 -14.89 11.28 11.32
CA VAL A 36 -15.29 12.65 11.01
C VAL A 36 -15.26 13.48 12.29
N TRP A 37 -14.48 14.56 12.28
CA TRP A 37 -14.60 15.60 13.29
C TRP A 37 -15.81 16.45 12.97
N ALA A 38 -16.83 16.42 13.85
CA ALA A 38 -18.01 17.24 13.74
C ALA A 38 -17.88 18.50 14.59
N GLY A 39 -17.91 19.67 13.96
CA GLY A 39 -17.88 20.99 14.57
C GLY A 39 -18.80 21.93 13.80
N ALA A 40 -18.43 23.18 13.67
CA ALA A 40 -19.13 24.14 12.80
C ALA A 40 -19.02 23.71 11.32
N SER A 41 -17.97 22.99 10.97
CA SER A 41 -17.78 22.29 9.72
C SER A 41 -17.28 20.88 10.03
N SER A 42 -17.47 19.95 9.10
CA SER A 42 -17.03 18.56 9.26
C SER A 42 -15.70 18.32 8.55
N TRP A 43 -14.78 17.67 9.25
CA TRP A 43 -13.42 17.44 8.76
C TRP A 43 -13.00 15.98 8.91
N LEU A 44 -12.15 15.51 8.01
CA LEU A 44 -11.47 14.22 8.10
C LEU A 44 -9.98 14.38 7.79
N TRP A 45 -9.17 13.40 8.18
CA TRP A 45 -7.73 13.36 7.89
C TRP A 45 -7.38 12.04 7.23
N PRO A 46 -7.02 12.06 5.95
CA PRO A 46 -6.51 10.87 5.27
C PRO A 46 -5.15 10.46 5.86
N CYS A 47 -4.95 9.16 6.01
CA CYS A 47 -3.63 8.64 6.39
C CYS A 47 -2.59 9.01 5.33
N PRO A 48 -1.42 9.55 5.70
CA PRO A 48 -0.38 9.94 4.74
C PRO A 48 0.17 8.79 3.87
N GLN A 49 -0.06 7.53 4.27
CA GLN A 49 0.43 6.34 3.57
C GLN A 49 -0.65 5.68 2.72
N CYS A 50 -1.81 5.31 3.30
CA CYS A 50 -2.89 4.67 2.54
C CYS A 50 -3.98 5.62 2.07
N ARG A 51 -3.94 6.87 2.47
CA ARG A 51 -4.95 7.90 2.17
C ARG A 51 -6.35 7.60 2.70
N TYR A 52 -6.58 6.50 3.37
CA TYR A 52 -7.87 6.18 3.97
C TYR A 52 -8.14 7.09 5.18
N PRO A 53 -9.40 7.54 5.41
CA PRO A 53 -9.73 8.40 6.55
C PRO A 53 -9.33 7.75 7.87
N MET A 54 -8.54 8.46 8.69
CA MET A 54 -8.09 7.97 9.98
C MET A 54 -9.21 8.02 11.03
N VAL A 55 -9.10 7.17 12.04
CA VAL A 55 -10.08 7.07 13.13
C VAL A 55 -9.76 8.08 14.21
N LEU A 56 -10.81 8.77 14.68
CA LEU A 56 -10.82 9.61 15.87
C LEU A 56 -11.09 8.73 17.10
N ARG A 57 -10.23 8.84 18.09
CA ARG A 57 -10.38 8.14 19.37
C ARG A 57 -10.54 9.14 20.51
N GLY A 58 -11.01 8.67 21.65
CA GLY A 58 -11.15 9.49 22.84
C GLY A 58 -9.87 10.25 23.18
N GLY A 59 -9.99 11.45 23.77
CA GLY A 59 -8.85 12.32 24.09
C GLY A 59 -8.23 13.05 22.90
N GLY A 60 -8.97 13.19 21.78
CA GLY A 60 -8.47 13.91 20.60
C GLY A 60 -7.35 13.20 19.86
N GLN A 61 -7.32 11.87 19.90
CA GLN A 61 -6.33 11.09 19.16
C GLN A 61 -6.85 10.72 17.78
N LEU A 62 -6.00 10.88 16.77
CA LEU A 62 -6.22 10.50 15.38
C LEU A 62 -5.21 9.42 14.97
N ARG A 63 -5.69 8.30 14.42
CA ARG A 63 -4.78 7.21 14.01
C ARG A 63 -5.28 6.46 12.77
N CYS A 64 -4.32 5.94 11.99
CA CYS A 64 -4.61 4.93 10.98
C CYS A 64 -4.91 3.58 11.67
N GLU A 65 -5.95 2.87 11.20
CA GLU A 65 -6.27 1.53 11.71
C GLU A 65 -5.39 0.42 11.10
N TYR A 66 -4.57 0.74 10.12
CA TYR A 66 -3.56 -0.20 9.63
C TYR A 66 -2.28 -0.03 10.46
N PRO A 67 -2.00 -0.94 11.41
CA PRO A 67 -0.91 -0.76 12.38
C PRO A 67 0.47 -0.51 11.77
N PRO A 68 0.84 -1.15 10.62
CA PRO A 68 2.13 -0.91 9.99
C PRO A 68 2.37 0.54 9.55
N HIS A 69 1.31 1.34 9.36
CA HIS A 69 1.47 2.73 8.94
C HIS A 69 1.94 3.65 10.06
N GLN A 70 1.74 3.27 11.33
CA GLN A 70 2.16 4.03 12.51
C GLN A 70 1.72 5.51 12.54
N SER A 71 0.78 5.90 11.66
CA SER A 71 0.26 7.27 11.59
C SER A 71 -0.63 7.54 12.79
N ARG A 72 -0.14 8.37 13.72
CA ARG A 72 -0.81 8.77 14.97
C ARG A 72 -0.55 10.24 15.22
N PHE A 73 -1.60 10.99 15.55
CA PHE A 73 -1.54 12.42 15.81
C PHE A 73 -2.45 12.76 16.98
N GLY A 74 -2.17 13.87 17.66
CA GLY A 74 -3.09 14.52 18.58
C GLY A 74 -3.86 15.64 17.90
N LEU A 75 -5.00 16.01 18.44
CA LEU A 75 -5.76 17.20 18.06
C LEU A 75 -5.64 18.23 19.19
N ALA A 76 -5.24 19.47 18.86
CA ALA A 76 -5.15 20.54 19.85
C ALA A 76 -6.55 20.97 20.28
N ALA A 77 -6.81 20.99 21.58
CA ALA A 77 -8.07 21.44 22.13
C ALA A 77 -8.35 22.90 21.74
N GLY A 78 -9.58 23.21 21.35
CA GLY A 78 -10.04 24.56 21.06
C GLY A 78 -9.45 25.24 19.82
N SER A 79 -8.80 24.48 18.94
CA SER A 79 -8.26 24.97 17.68
C SER A 79 -9.29 25.19 16.57
N ASP A 80 -10.52 24.70 16.76
CA ASP A 80 -11.65 24.76 15.82
C ASP A 80 -12.54 26.02 15.96
N LYS A 81 -12.14 26.98 16.81
CA LYS A 81 -12.95 28.18 17.16
C LYS A 81 -13.40 29.05 15.99
N ARG A 82 -12.82 28.89 14.81
CA ARG A 82 -13.16 29.66 13.60
C ARG A 82 -13.80 28.82 12.48
N GLY A 83 -14.31 27.64 12.79
CA GLY A 83 -14.91 26.74 11.79
C GLY A 83 -13.89 26.03 10.90
N GLY A 84 -12.59 26.25 11.11
CA GLY A 84 -11.53 25.51 10.46
C GLY A 84 -11.29 24.13 11.11
N PRO A 85 -10.44 23.28 10.51
CA PRO A 85 -10.07 22.00 11.10
C PRO A 85 -9.25 22.20 12.38
N PRO A 86 -9.41 21.32 13.38
CA PRO A 86 -8.50 21.26 14.50
C PRO A 86 -7.04 21.08 14.06
N VAL A 87 -6.13 21.73 14.78
CA VAL A 87 -4.70 21.62 14.49
C VAL A 87 -4.18 20.29 14.96
N LEU A 88 -3.45 19.57 14.09
CA LEU A 88 -2.75 18.35 14.48
C LEU A 88 -1.53 18.70 15.35
N THR A 89 -1.36 17.95 16.42
CA THR A 89 -0.22 18.04 17.34
C THR A 89 0.50 16.71 17.43
N GLY A 90 1.81 16.75 17.46
CA GLY A 90 2.64 15.54 17.52
C GLY A 90 2.51 14.69 16.26
N GLY A 91 3.04 13.51 16.31
CA GLY A 91 2.98 12.53 15.22
C GLY A 91 4.35 12.10 14.75
N LEU A 92 4.39 10.91 14.17
CA LEU A 92 5.57 10.35 13.54
C LEU A 92 5.37 10.34 12.01
N GLY A 93 6.34 10.82 11.27
CA GLY A 93 6.33 10.83 9.81
C GLY A 93 5.67 12.07 9.20
N ARG A 94 5.14 11.91 7.98
CA ARG A 94 4.49 12.99 7.22
C ARG A 94 3.17 13.38 7.88
N LEU A 95 2.95 14.69 8.06
CA LEU A 95 1.70 15.20 8.61
C LEU A 95 0.52 14.90 7.68
N ALA A 96 -0.60 14.53 8.27
CA ALA A 96 -1.88 14.47 7.57
C ALA A 96 -2.43 15.89 7.36
N VAL A 97 -3.11 16.08 6.24
CA VAL A 97 -3.80 17.35 5.94
C VAL A 97 -5.30 17.12 6.14
N ALA A 98 -5.95 18.06 6.83
CA ALA A 98 -7.41 18.00 6.99
C ALA A 98 -8.11 18.27 5.67
N GLU A 99 -9.18 17.54 5.42
CA GLU A 99 -10.04 17.74 4.26
C GLU A 99 -11.51 17.86 4.70
N PRO A 100 -12.34 18.63 3.99
CA PRO A 100 -13.78 18.69 4.26
C PRO A 100 -14.41 17.29 4.13
N ALA A 101 -15.22 16.89 5.10
CA ALA A 101 -15.85 15.57 5.14
C ALA A 101 -17.24 15.54 4.49
N GLN A 102 -17.77 16.68 4.04
CA GLN A 102 -19.11 16.75 3.48
C GLN A 102 -19.25 15.93 2.19
N SER A 103 -20.23 15.04 2.15
CA SER A 103 -20.52 14.17 0.99
C SER A 103 -19.34 13.30 0.53
N VAL A 104 -18.39 13.03 1.42
CA VAL A 104 -17.25 12.15 1.12
C VAL A 104 -17.65 10.70 1.34
N LEU A 105 -17.29 9.86 0.38
CA LEU A 105 -17.36 8.41 0.45
C LEU A 105 -15.93 7.86 0.66
N CYS A 106 -15.80 6.73 1.31
CA CYS A 106 -14.55 5.98 1.39
C CYS A 106 -14.78 4.52 1.02
N LEU A 107 -13.73 3.80 0.69
CA LEU A 107 -13.82 2.35 0.45
C LEU A 107 -14.48 1.66 1.65
N ASP A 108 -15.24 0.62 1.37
CA ASP A 108 -15.64 -0.33 2.41
C ASP A 108 -14.40 -0.77 3.20
N TRP A 109 -14.55 -0.91 4.52
CA TRP A 109 -13.43 -1.22 5.40
C TRP A 109 -12.75 -2.54 5.04
N GLY A 110 -13.51 -3.57 4.65
CA GLY A 110 -12.97 -4.87 4.23
C GLY A 110 -12.13 -4.73 2.95
N VAL A 111 -12.63 -3.99 1.96
CA VAL A 111 -11.91 -3.71 0.71
C VAL A 111 -10.63 -2.94 0.99
N TRP A 112 -10.70 -1.89 1.82
CA TRP A 112 -9.52 -1.14 2.20
C TRP A 112 -8.50 -2.01 2.95
N ARG A 113 -8.96 -2.78 3.94
CA ARG A 113 -8.09 -3.54 4.85
C ARG A 113 -7.42 -4.72 4.18
N TYR A 114 -8.15 -5.47 3.36
CA TYR A 114 -7.70 -6.76 2.83
C TYR A 114 -7.28 -6.72 1.36
N ILE A 115 -7.65 -5.68 0.62
CA ILE A 115 -7.27 -5.51 -0.79
C ILE A 115 -6.34 -4.30 -0.95
N THR A 116 -6.78 -3.11 -0.52
CA THR A 116 -6.04 -1.88 -0.77
C THR A 116 -4.73 -1.82 0.02
N CYS A 117 -4.75 -2.10 1.32
CA CYS A 117 -3.53 -2.01 2.15
C CYS A 117 -2.42 -2.97 1.71
N PRO A 118 -2.68 -4.26 1.48
CA PRO A 118 -1.66 -5.16 0.93
C PRO A 118 -1.16 -4.74 -0.45
N GLY A 119 -2.08 -4.35 -1.33
CA GLY A 119 -1.77 -3.91 -2.70
C GLY A 119 -0.93 -2.64 -2.81
N LEU A 120 -0.81 -1.83 -1.75
CA LEU A 120 0.02 -0.62 -1.78
C LEU A 120 1.49 -0.91 -2.10
N SER A 121 2.05 -1.94 -1.50
CA SER A 121 3.46 -2.32 -1.73
C SER A 121 3.67 -2.91 -3.10
N GLU A 122 2.75 -3.74 -3.57
CA GLU A 122 2.74 -4.36 -4.90
C GLU A 122 2.65 -3.29 -5.99
N VAL A 123 1.58 -2.48 -5.99
CA VAL A 123 1.37 -1.41 -6.98
C VAL A 123 2.51 -0.38 -6.93
N GLY A 124 2.97 -0.02 -5.73
CA GLY A 124 4.09 0.91 -5.57
C GLY A 124 5.43 0.35 -6.09
N LEU A 125 5.63 -0.96 -6.03
CA LEU A 125 6.78 -1.64 -6.63
C LEU A 125 6.67 -1.65 -8.15
N MET A 126 5.52 -2.04 -8.71
CA MET A 126 5.25 -2.04 -10.14
C MET A 126 5.49 -0.66 -10.77
N GLN A 127 4.87 0.39 -10.20
CA GLN A 127 5.03 1.77 -10.67
C GLN A 127 6.49 2.26 -10.60
N TRP A 128 7.27 1.79 -9.64
CA TRP A 128 8.67 2.12 -9.56
C TRP A 128 9.48 1.40 -10.67
N LEU A 129 9.23 0.10 -10.87
CA LEU A 129 9.90 -0.71 -11.89
C LEU A 129 9.64 -0.16 -13.31
N GLU A 130 8.41 0.24 -13.61
CA GLU A 130 8.03 0.80 -14.91
C GLU A 130 8.76 2.11 -15.26
N LYS A 131 9.29 2.79 -14.25
CA LYS A 131 10.08 4.03 -14.44
C LYS A 131 11.56 3.76 -14.63
N GLN A 132 12.01 2.52 -14.50
CA GLN A 132 13.42 2.18 -14.69
C GLN A 132 13.71 1.95 -16.16
N GLU A 133 14.67 2.69 -16.70
CA GLU A 133 15.16 2.47 -18.06
C GLU A 133 15.82 1.08 -18.17
N GLY A 134 15.55 0.36 -19.25
CA GLY A 134 16.06 -1.00 -19.45
C GLY A 134 15.31 -2.11 -18.69
N VAL A 135 14.18 -1.79 -18.07
CA VAL A 135 13.31 -2.77 -17.41
C VAL A 135 11.99 -2.90 -18.18
N ARG A 136 11.66 -4.11 -18.59
CA ARG A 136 10.32 -4.47 -19.06
C ARG A 136 9.55 -5.12 -17.90
N VAL A 137 8.37 -4.62 -17.63
CA VAL A 137 7.49 -5.09 -16.55
C VAL A 137 6.25 -5.73 -17.14
N GLU A 138 5.93 -6.92 -16.70
CA GLU A 138 4.64 -7.58 -16.98
C GLU A 138 3.89 -7.75 -15.67
N ARG A 139 2.62 -7.30 -15.66
CA ARG A 139 1.76 -7.36 -14.48
C ARG A 139 0.88 -8.59 -14.57
N TRP A 140 0.73 -9.32 -13.46
CA TRP A 140 -0.19 -10.45 -13.34
C TRP A 140 -0.03 -11.46 -14.47
N GLU A 141 1.22 -11.85 -14.72
CA GLU A 141 1.59 -12.76 -15.79
C GLU A 141 1.00 -14.17 -15.55
N ASN A 142 0.68 -14.88 -16.62
CA ASN A 142 0.10 -16.23 -16.59
C ASN A 142 -1.15 -16.37 -15.69
N LEU A 143 -2.12 -15.43 -15.80
CA LEU A 143 -3.35 -15.46 -15.00
C LEU A 143 -3.08 -15.39 -13.48
N ASP A 144 -2.26 -14.42 -13.06
CA ASP A 144 -1.86 -14.19 -11.67
C ASP A 144 -1.00 -15.29 -11.04
N GLU A 145 -0.23 -16.03 -11.83
CA GLU A 145 0.72 -17.01 -11.29
C GLU A 145 1.75 -16.32 -10.40
N TRP A 146 2.22 -15.12 -10.79
CA TRP A 146 2.99 -14.18 -9.95
C TRP A 146 2.55 -12.74 -10.17
N ASP A 147 2.78 -11.89 -9.18
CA ASP A 147 2.29 -10.51 -9.20
C ASP A 147 3.00 -9.64 -10.27
N VAL A 148 4.32 -9.83 -10.45
CA VAL A 148 5.14 -9.01 -11.37
C VAL A 148 6.24 -9.83 -12.04
N GLY A 149 6.24 -9.86 -13.37
CA GLY A 149 7.39 -10.28 -14.18
C GLY A 149 8.32 -9.09 -14.44
N VAL A 150 9.60 -9.23 -14.12
CA VAL A 150 10.63 -8.20 -14.35
C VAL A 150 11.69 -8.75 -15.28
N TYR A 151 11.89 -8.12 -16.42
CA TYR A 151 12.77 -8.58 -17.50
C TYR A 151 13.82 -7.52 -17.84
N LEU A 152 15.09 -7.93 -17.90
CA LEU A 152 16.20 -7.06 -18.26
C LEU A 152 16.76 -7.42 -19.63
N ALA A 153 17.48 -6.48 -20.26
CA ALA A 153 18.04 -6.65 -21.59
C ALA A 153 19.13 -7.74 -21.65
N ASP A 154 19.77 -8.07 -20.51
CA ASP A 154 20.76 -9.16 -20.40
C ASP A 154 20.15 -10.57 -20.31
N GLY A 155 18.83 -10.68 -20.47
CA GLY A 155 18.08 -11.93 -20.36
C GLY A 155 17.76 -12.34 -18.91
N HIS A 156 18.20 -11.57 -17.92
CA HIS A 156 17.84 -11.86 -16.53
C HIS A 156 16.38 -11.53 -16.26
N ARG A 157 15.74 -12.38 -15.48
CA ARG A 157 14.34 -12.18 -15.07
C ARG A 157 14.15 -12.44 -13.59
N TRP A 158 13.15 -11.77 -13.01
CA TRP A 158 12.57 -12.09 -11.71
C TRP A 158 11.07 -12.30 -11.86
N ARG A 159 10.54 -13.38 -11.30
CA ARG A 159 9.12 -13.58 -11.09
C ARG A 159 8.84 -13.25 -9.64
N VAL A 160 8.18 -12.14 -9.43
CA VAL A 160 8.05 -11.49 -8.12
C VAL A 160 6.66 -11.68 -7.57
N ASP A 161 6.60 -12.21 -6.36
CA ASP A 161 5.41 -12.24 -5.52
C ASP A 161 5.57 -11.26 -4.35
N VAL A 162 4.66 -10.31 -4.23
CA VAL A 162 4.64 -9.33 -3.13
C VAL A 162 3.69 -9.81 -2.04
N LYS A 163 4.22 -10.17 -0.88
CA LYS A 163 3.45 -10.78 0.21
C LYS A 163 3.45 -9.92 1.47
N ASP A 164 2.26 -9.47 1.91
CA ASP A 164 2.06 -8.71 3.15
C ASP A 164 1.26 -9.53 4.16
N HIS A 165 1.79 -10.66 4.61
CA HIS A 165 1.21 -11.44 5.67
C HIS A 165 1.78 -11.04 7.04
N GLN A 166 0.93 -11.08 8.07
CA GLN A 166 1.36 -10.81 9.43
C GLN A 166 2.27 -11.93 9.96
N ASP A 167 1.96 -13.16 9.61
CA ASP A 167 2.73 -14.34 9.98
C ASP A 167 3.51 -14.86 8.75
N ALA A 168 4.82 -14.96 8.90
CA ALA A 168 5.73 -15.49 7.90
C ALA A 168 5.45 -16.96 7.56
N GLN A 169 4.99 -17.76 8.54
CA GLN A 169 4.69 -19.17 8.34
C GLN A 169 3.59 -19.38 7.29
N THR A 170 2.61 -18.50 7.21
CA THR A 170 1.56 -18.55 6.18
C THR A 170 2.12 -18.57 4.75
N ILE A 171 3.24 -17.85 4.52
CA ILE A 171 3.89 -17.83 3.20
C ILE A 171 4.71 -19.11 2.97
N VAL A 172 5.35 -19.64 4.01
CA VAL A 172 6.11 -20.90 3.94
C VAL A 172 5.18 -22.09 3.69
N ASP A 173 4.03 -22.14 4.35
CA ASP A 173 3.05 -23.22 4.21
C ASP A 173 2.36 -23.20 2.82
N ARG A 174 2.31 -22.04 2.19
CA ARG A 174 1.76 -21.85 0.83
C ARG A 174 2.74 -21.01 0.01
N PRO A 175 3.85 -21.59 -0.41
CA PRO A 175 4.89 -20.88 -1.11
C PRO A 175 4.35 -20.33 -2.45
N PRO A 176 4.73 -19.10 -2.81
CA PRO A 176 4.30 -18.50 -4.06
C PRO A 176 4.91 -19.22 -5.27
N ALA A 177 4.33 -19.00 -6.45
CA ALA A 177 4.84 -19.60 -7.69
C ALA A 177 6.13 -18.91 -8.17
N GLY A 178 6.26 -17.60 -7.98
CA GLY A 178 7.47 -16.86 -8.32
C GLY A 178 8.62 -17.13 -7.35
N GLU A 179 9.82 -17.28 -7.87
CA GLU A 179 11.04 -17.55 -7.07
C GLU A 179 11.48 -16.34 -6.22
N THR A 180 10.93 -15.15 -6.48
CA THR A 180 11.33 -13.92 -5.79
C THR A 180 10.20 -13.41 -4.91
N VAL A 181 10.35 -13.59 -3.59
CA VAL A 181 9.39 -13.12 -2.61
C VAL A 181 9.79 -11.74 -2.10
N VAL A 182 8.90 -10.76 -2.27
CA VAL A 182 9.13 -9.38 -1.79
C VAL A 182 8.13 -9.04 -0.70
N VAL A 183 8.63 -8.64 0.47
CA VAL A 183 7.80 -8.18 1.58
C VAL A 183 7.91 -6.66 1.76
N PRO A 184 6.85 -5.98 2.27
CA PRO A 184 6.93 -4.57 2.62
C PRO A 184 8.08 -4.28 3.60
N ASN A 185 8.64 -3.06 3.57
CA ASN A 185 9.77 -2.70 4.44
C ASN A 185 9.48 -2.83 5.94
N TYR A 186 8.23 -2.64 6.35
CA TYR A 186 7.82 -2.82 7.74
C TYR A 186 7.76 -4.30 8.18
N ARG A 187 7.86 -5.25 7.24
CA ARG A 187 8.00 -6.70 7.49
C ARG A 187 9.46 -7.17 7.47
N ARG A 188 10.42 -6.26 7.48
CA ARG A 188 11.85 -6.61 7.38
C ARG A 188 12.32 -7.66 8.40
N SER A 189 11.72 -7.71 9.57
CA SER A 189 12.03 -8.73 10.60
C SER A 189 11.68 -10.14 10.19
N GLN A 190 10.76 -10.33 9.24
CA GLN A 190 10.34 -11.64 8.73
C GLN A 190 11.29 -12.21 7.66
N VAL A 191 12.16 -11.39 7.03
CA VAL A 191 12.97 -11.80 5.87
C VAL A 191 13.83 -13.03 6.17
N ASN A 192 14.54 -13.05 7.29
CA ASN A 192 15.41 -14.19 7.63
C ASN A 192 14.61 -15.47 7.93
N GLN A 193 13.48 -15.35 8.61
CA GLN A 193 12.58 -16.47 8.89
C GLN A 193 12.00 -17.02 7.59
N LEU A 194 11.52 -16.15 6.70
CA LEU A 194 10.99 -16.54 5.38
C LEU A 194 12.05 -17.22 4.54
N GLN A 195 13.26 -16.64 4.46
CA GLN A 195 14.36 -17.24 3.70
C GLN A 195 14.67 -18.64 4.22
N ALA A 196 14.84 -18.80 5.53
CA ALA A 196 15.13 -20.10 6.15
C ALA A 196 14.01 -21.13 5.90
N GLY A 197 12.74 -20.71 6.00
CA GLY A 197 11.60 -21.61 5.73
C GLY A 197 11.48 -22.01 4.25
N LEU A 198 11.86 -21.13 3.33
CA LEU A 198 11.78 -21.37 1.89
C LEU A 198 13.05 -22.03 1.31
N ASP A 199 14.19 -22.05 2.02
CA ASP A 199 15.46 -22.58 1.51
C ASP A 199 15.40 -24.08 1.14
N ALA A 200 14.60 -24.86 1.88
CA ALA A 200 14.39 -26.28 1.61
C ALA A 200 13.39 -26.53 0.46
N LEU A 201 12.64 -25.52 0.06
CA LEU A 201 11.60 -25.59 -0.96
C LEU A 201 12.14 -25.18 -2.33
N ARG A 202 11.40 -25.55 -3.37
CA ARG A 202 11.65 -25.15 -4.76
C ARG A 202 10.34 -24.76 -5.40
N THR A 203 10.39 -23.85 -6.38
CA THR A 203 9.25 -23.58 -7.26
C THR A 203 8.90 -24.84 -8.07
N ALA A 204 7.76 -24.84 -8.76
CA ALA A 204 7.38 -25.92 -9.67
C ALA A 204 8.43 -26.17 -10.75
N GLU A 205 9.20 -25.13 -11.13
CA GLU A 205 10.31 -25.21 -12.09
C GLU A 205 11.68 -25.53 -11.45
N GLY A 206 11.71 -25.88 -10.16
CA GLY A 206 12.93 -26.28 -9.44
C GLY A 206 13.84 -25.12 -9.00
N GLN A 207 13.38 -23.86 -9.09
CA GLN A 207 14.18 -22.70 -8.72
C GLN A 207 14.19 -22.49 -7.21
N ARG A 208 15.26 -21.86 -6.71
CA ARG A 208 15.41 -21.47 -5.30
C ARG A 208 14.69 -20.16 -5.04
N TYR A 209 14.03 -20.06 -3.89
CA TYR A 209 13.44 -18.82 -3.44
C TYR A 209 14.50 -17.81 -2.95
N THR A 210 14.24 -16.54 -3.22
CA THR A 210 15.01 -15.42 -2.67
C THR A 210 14.07 -14.41 -2.07
N VAL A 211 14.30 -14.02 -0.82
CA VAL A 211 13.42 -13.12 -0.08
C VAL A 211 14.04 -11.73 0.06
N PHE A 212 13.30 -10.72 -0.32
CA PHE A 212 13.69 -9.31 -0.22
C PHE A 212 12.66 -8.49 0.56
N THR A 213 13.11 -7.36 1.11
CA THR A 213 12.18 -6.23 1.32
C THR A 213 12.05 -5.43 0.03
N VAL A 214 10.99 -4.63 -0.11
CA VAL A 214 10.81 -3.73 -1.27
C VAL A 214 12.08 -2.90 -1.54
N SER A 215 12.68 -2.30 -0.50
CA SER A 215 13.90 -1.48 -0.66
C SER A 215 15.09 -2.29 -1.13
N ARG A 216 15.28 -3.51 -0.60
CA ARG A 216 16.39 -4.39 -1.01
C ARG A 216 16.22 -4.89 -2.43
N PHE A 217 15.00 -5.22 -2.83
CA PHE A 217 14.71 -5.63 -4.20
C PHE A 217 14.98 -4.48 -5.19
N LYS A 218 14.50 -3.27 -4.91
CA LYS A 218 14.84 -2.07 -5.70
C LYS A 218 16.35 -1.87 -5.83
N ALA A 219 17.10 -2.03 -4.75
CA ALA A 219 18.55 -1.93 -4.77
C ALA A 219 19.20 -3.03 -5.63
N ALA A 220 18.69 -4.26 -5.59
CA ALA A 220 19.16 -5.37 -6.42
C ALA A 220 18.94 -5.09 -7.92
N VAL A 221 17.75 -4.63 -8.31
CA VAL A 221 17.43 -4.21 -9.68
C VAL A 221 18.37 -3.08 -10.13
N THR A 222 18.50 -2.03 -9.33
CA THR A 222 19.37 -0.88 -9.65
C THR A 222 20.84 -1.29 -9.81
N LYS A 223 21.33 -2.18 -8.93
CA LYS A 223 22.71 -2.69 -9.02
C LYS A 223 22.93 -3.46 -10.32
N ARG A 224 21.97 -4.29 -10.73
CA ARG A 224 22.10 -5.07 -11.96
C ARG A 224 22.08 -4.19 -13.20
N LEU A 225 21.17 -3.20 -13.24
CA LEU A 225 21.12 -2.23 -14.35
C LEU A 225 22.44 -1.47 -14.51
N LYS A 226 23.07 -1.04 -13.40
CA LYS A 226 24.39 -0.39 -13.45
C LYS A 226 25.50 -1.31 -13.97
N GLY A 227 25.42 -2.60 -13.64
CA GLY A 227 26.39 -3.59 -14.13
C GLY A 227 26.26 -3.93 -15.62
N MET A 228 25.13 -3.58 -16.24
CA MET A 228 24.91 -3.76 -17.69
C MET A 228 25.40 -2.57 -18.52
N GLY A 229 25.58 -1.40 -17.92
CA GLY A 229 26.04 -0.17 -18.59
C GLY A 229 27.56 0.09 -18.46
N ALA A 230 28.29 -0.83 -17.86
CA ALA A 230 29.74 -0.82 -17.75
C ALA A 230 30.36 -1.87 -18.66
#